data_8cab9591c0390b67e5f55352d66e85af
#
_entry.id   8cab9591c0390b67e5f55352d66e85af
#
_cell.length_a   1.000
_cell.length_b   1.000
_cell.length_c   1.000
_cell.angle_alpha   90.00
_cell.angle_beta   90.00
_cell.angle_gamma   90.00
#
_symmetry.space_group_name_H-M   'P 1'
#
loop_
_entity.id
_entity.type
_entity.pdbx_description
1 polymer ?
#
loop_
_entity_poly.entity_id
_entity_poly.type
_entity_poly.pdbx_seq_one_letter_code
_entity_poly.pdbx_strand_id
1 'polypeptide(L)'
;MGRGKDREVNVSAETKPQYLWFTEEVMREKGNVASMQPPVRGAYEQALLWDTGVHGSGIDCIATDHAPHTSEDKNVGPDGDPFADTWESISGFVGLQSEVPAMHTFVEQGRLSLPRWVYMHSTRPAQLWGLYPQKGSLTTGTDADLTIVDPTVEFEQTAADLYSKSTVTPFNGERFTGAVSMTVVRGVVVYEDGAVQSRSGFGERVESGPTVDVNGKYAAFDERS
;
A
#
# COMPACT_ATOMS: atom_id res chain seq x y z
N MET A 1 -16.87 -0.13 -11.99
CA MET A 1 -16.23 -1.44 -11.72
C MET A 1 -17.23 -2.58 -11.54
N GLY A 2 -18.37 -2.42 -10.83
CA GLY A 2 -19.36 -3.48 -10.65
C GLY A 2 -19.79 -4.19 -11.94
N ARG A 3 -20.02 -3.45 -13.02
CA ARG A 3 -20.51 -4.04 -14.29
C ARG A 3 -19.60 -5.08 -14.93
N GLY A 4 -18.29 -5.05 -14.70
CA GLY A 4 -17.36 -6.06 -15.21
C GLY A 4 -17.46 -7.36 -14.43
N LYS A 5 -17.48 -7.25 -13.09
CA LYS A 5 -17.63 -8.41 -12.19
C LYS A 5 -18.99 -9.09 -12.36
N ASP A 6 -20.06 -8.31 -12.59
CA ASP A 6 -21.41 -8.81 -12.82
C ASP A 6 -21.57 -9.58 -14.14
N ARG A 7 -20.62 -9.46 -15.06
CA ARG A 7 -20.65 -10.11 -16.41
C ARG A 7 -19.68 -11.27 -16.54
N GLU A 8 -19.18 -11.81 -15.44
CA GLU A 8 -18.18 -12.89 -15.44
C GLU A 8 -16.88 -12.54 -16.21
N VAL A 9 -16.60 -11.24 -16.36
CA VAL A 9 -15.35 -10.78 -16.96
C VAL A 9 -14.25 -10.89 -15.91
N ASN A 10 -13.13 -11.52 -16.26
CA ASN A 10 -11.96 -11.63 -15.42
C ASN A 10 -11.28 -10.25 -15.27
N VAL A 11 -11.67 -9.48 -14.27
CA VAL A 11 -11.17 -8.13 -13.98
C VAL A 11 -10.90 -7.95 -12.51
N SER A 12 -9.75 -7.40 -12.19
CA SER A 12 -9.38 -6.99 -10.83
C SER A 12 -9.18 -5.48 -10.75
N ALA A 13 -9.24 -4.95 -9.55
CA ALA A 13 -9.02 -3.55 -9.27
C ALA A 13 -8.18 -3.38 -8.02
N GLU A 14 -7.25 -2.44 -8.05
CA GLU A 14 -6.44 -2.07 -6.89
C GLU A 14 -6.73 -0.64 -6.44
N THR A 15 -6.45 -0.36 -5.18
CA THR A 15 -6.36 0.99 -4.63
C THR A 15 -5.03 1.17 -3.90
N LYS A 16 -4.80 2.37 -3.40
CA LYS A 16 -3.55 2.78 -2.79
C LYS A 16 -3.84 3.45 -1.45
N PRO A 17 -2.94 3.32 -0.44
CA PRO A 17 -3.11 3.95 0.86
C PRO A 17 -3.37 5.46 0.76
N GLN A 18 -2.69 6.13 -0.15
CA GLN A 18 -2.83 7.58 -0.33
C GLN A 18 -4.23 8.03 -0.76
N TYR A 19 -4.98 7.24 -1.53
CA TYR A 19 -6.37 7.57 -1.87
C TYR A 19 -7.33 7.36 -0.71
N LEU A 20 -6.97 6.49 0.21
CA LEU A 20 -7.72 6.23 1.44
C LEU A 20 -7.39 7.23 2.54
N TRP A 21 -6.17 7.79 2.52
CA TRP A 21 -5.64 8.70 3.52
C TRP A 21 -5.94 10.17 3.19
N PHE A 22 -5.59 10.59 1.99
CA PHE A 22 -5.68 11.98 1.55
C PHE A 22 -6.94 12.27 0.73
N THR A 23 -7.34 13.54 0.77
CA THR A 23 -8.26 14.15 -0.20
C THR A 23 -7.50 15.18 -1.03
N GLU A 24 -8.16 15.80 -2.02
CA GLU A 24 -7.56 16.84 -2.86
C GLU A 24 -6.98 18.02 -2.07
N GLU A 25 -7.38 18.19 -0.80
CA GLU A 25 -6.83 19.23 0.08
C GLU A 25 -5.32 19.09 0.24
N VAL A 26 -4.78 17.86 0.23
CA VAL A 26 -3.33 17.63 0.31
C VAL A 26 -2.55 18.35 -0.79
N MET A 27 -3.15 18.51 -1.99
CA MET A 27 -2.55 19.29 -3.07
C MET A 27 -2.51 20.79 -2.76
N ARG A 28 -3.51 21.30 -2.03
CA ARG A 28 -3.53 22.69 -1.58
C ARG A 28 -2.55 22.95 -0.46
N GLU A 29 -2.31 21.96 0.39
CA GLU A 29 -1.42 22.06 1.55
C GLU A 29 0.05 21.81 1.21
N LYS A 30 0.32 20.80 0.36
CA LYS A 30 1.67 20.30 0.10
C LYS A 30 2.12 20.49 -1.36
N GLY A 31 1.25 21.00 -2.23
CA GLY A 31 1.57 21.29 -3.62
C GLY A 31 2.12 20.09 -4.38
N ASN A 32 3.16 20.30 -5.16
CA ASN A 32 3.82 19.30 -5.99
C ASN A 32 4.36 18.08 -5.22
N VAL A 33 4.60 18.20 -3.92
CA VAL A 33 4.95 17.05 -3.06
C VAL A 33 3.88 15.95 -3.17
N ALA A 34 2.60 16.32 -3.24
CA ALA A 34 1.47 15.41 -3.31
C ALA A 34 1.02 15.09 -4.75
N SER A 35 1.71 15.62 -5.77
CA SER A 35 1.39 15.35 -7.18
C SER A 35 1.56 13.88 -7.52
N MET A 36 0.49 13.26 -8.04
CA MET A 36 0.45 11.86 -8.48
C MET A 36 -0.58 11.64 -9.60
N GLN A 37 -0.47 10.51 -10.27
CA GLN A 37 -1.40 10.06 -11.32
C GLN A 37 -1.99 8.67 -10.99
N PRO A 38 -3.32 8.48 -11.08
CA PRO A 38 -4.36 9.52 -11.11
C PRO A 38 -4.31 10.46 -9.90
N PRO A 39 -4.78 11.71 -10.01
CA PRO A 39 -4.71 12.64 -8.88
C PRO A 39 -5.66 12.22 -7.74
N VAL A 40 -5.31 12.59 -6.53
CA VAL A 40 -6.18 12.45 -5.34
C VAL A 40 -7.50 13.21 -5.59
N ARG A 41 -8.61 12.65 -5.15
CA ARG A 41 -9.94 13.19 -5.36
C ARG A 41 -10.52 13.82 -4.10
N GLY A 42 -11.71 14.39 -4.23
CA GLY A 42 -12.42 15.01 -3.13
C GLY A 42 -12.92 14.00 -2.09
N ALA A 43 -13.41 14.52 -0.97
CA ALA A 43 -13.91 13.70 0.14
C ALA A 43 -15.07 12.77 -0.25
N TYR A 44 -15.89 13.20 -1.22
CA TYR A 44 -17.01 12.37 -1.71
C TYR A 44 -16.51 11.10 -2.41
N GLU A 45 -15.56 11.23 -3.32
CA GLU A 45 -14.97 10.10 -4.03
C GLU A 45 -14.17 9.20 -3.09
N GLN A 46 -13.48 9.77 -2.09
CA GLN A 46 -12.82 9.00 -1.05
C GLN A 46 -13.83 8.17 -0.23
N ALA A 47 -14.96 8.76 0.17
CA ALA A 47 -16.02 8.04 0.88
C ALA A 47 -16.58 6.89 0.03
N LEU A 48 -16.84 7.11 -1.27
CA LEU A 48 -17.26 6.06 -2.18
C LEU A 48 -16.20 4.95 -2.31
N LEU A 49 -14.94 5.29 -2.33
CA LEU A 49 -13.84 4.30 -2.39
C LEU A 49 -13.85 3.43 -1.14
N TRP A 50 -14.08 4.00 0.03
CA TRP A 50 -14.25 3.24 1.27
C TRP A 50 -15.50 2.34 1.22
N ASP A 51 -16.66 2.89 0.95
CA ASP A 51 -17.94 2.19 1.05
C ASP A 51 -18.10 1.10 -0.02
N THR A 52 -17.87 1.45 -1.28
CA THR A 52 -18.10 0.53 -2.40
C THR A 52 -16.84 -0.23 -2.82
N GLY A 53 -15.68 0.35 -2.61
CA GLY A 53 -14.38 -0.24 -2.94
C GLY A 53 -13.91 -1.20 -1.87
N VAL A 54 -13.55 -0.67 -0.71
CA VAL A 54 -12.92 -1.44 0.37
C VAL A 54 -13.95 -2.33 1.07
N HIS A 55 -15.06 -1.76 1.57
CA HIS A 55 -16.10 -2.50 2.28
C HIS A 55 -17.02 -3.29 1.34
N GLY A 56 -17.36 -2.72 0.18
CA GLY A 56 -18.24 -3.34 -0.80
C GLY A 56 -17.58 -4.33 -1.77
N SER A 57 -16.32 -4.70 -1.55
CA SER A 57 -15.58 -5.64 -2.40
C SER A 57 -15.39 -5.18 -3.88
N GLY A 58 -15.52 -3.89 -4.15
CA GLY A 58 -15.23 -3.32 -5.47
C GLY A 58 -13.72 -3.30 -5.80
N ILE A 59 -12.88 -3.27 -4.77
CA ILE A 59 -11.42 -3.30 -4.83
C ILE A 59 -10.93 -4.67 -4.36
N ASP A 60 -10.02 -5.26 -5.12
CA ASP A 60 -9.44 -6.57 -4.84
C ASP A 60 -8.20 -6.48 -3.94
N CYS A 61 -7.30 -5.53 -4.22
CA CYS A 61 -6.04 -5.45 -3.50
C CYS A 61 -5.60 -4.00 -3.27
N ILE A 62 -4.61 -3.87 -2.42
CA ILE A 62 -3.92 -2.63 -2.09
C ILE A 62 -2.50 -2.71 -2.63
N ALA A 63 -2.04 -1.64 -3.28
CA ALA A 63 -0.70 -1.49 -3.82
C ALA A 63 -0.17 -0.10 -3.46
N THR A 64 1.15 0.07 -3.39
CA THR A 64 1.76 1.34 -2.94
C THR A 64 1.79 2.42 -4.01
N ASP A 65 1.92 2.02 -5.28
CA ASP A 65 2.28 2.96 -6.36
C ASP A 65 3.54 3.78 -6.04
N HIS A 66 4.51 3.13 -5.41
CA HIS A 66 5.78 3.74 -5.02
C HIS A 66 6.54 4.21 -6.26
N ALA A 67 6.57 5.53 -6.46
CA ALA A 67 7.21 6.19 -7.59
C ALA A 67 8.12 7.34 -7.10
N PRO A 68 9.33 7.00 -6.62
CA PRO A 68 10.26 7.99 -6.07
C PRO A 68 10.85 8.87 -7.17
N HIS A 69 10.69 10.17 -7.02
CA HIS A 69 11.29 11.19 -7.85
C HIS A 69 12.15 12.13 -7.02
N THR A 70 13.14 12.78 -7.62
CA THR A 70 13.97 13.73 -6.88
C THR A 70 13.18 15.00 -6.52
N SER A 71 13.73 15.79 -5.61
CA SER A 71 13.14 17.08 -5.24
C SER A 71 13.10 18.03 -6.44
N GLU A 72 14.12 17.97 -7.28
CA GLU A 72 14.21 18.74 -8.52
C GLU A 72 13.13 18.32 -9.52
N ASP A 73 12.95 17.01 -9.75
CA ASP A 73 11.93 16.47 -10.66
C ASP A 73 10.51 16.91 -10.24
N LYS A 74 10.30 17.07 -8.95
CA LYS A 74 9.01 17.51 -8.40
C LYS A 74 8.89 19.02 -8.20
N ASN A 75 9.95 19.77 -8.52
CA ASN A 75 10.01 21.21 -8.30
C ASN A 75 9.76 21.61 -6.83
N VAL A 76 10.33 20.84 -5.89
CA VAL A 76 10.23 21.05 -4.43
C VAL A 76 11.60 21.11 -3.75
N GLY A 77 12.67 21.26 -4.53
CA GLY A 77 14.02 21.46 -4.00
C GLY A 77 14.22 22.82 -3.32
N PRO A 78 15.45 23.12 -2.85
CA PRO A 78 15.73 24.36 -2.12
C PRO A 78 15.36 25.65 -2.88
N ASP A 79 15.47 25.61 -4.21
CA ASP A 79 15.11 26.72 -5.11
C ASP A 79 13.77 26.47 -5.82
N GLY A 80 13.08 25.35 -5.51
CA GLY A 80 11.81 24.97 -6.09
C GLY A 80 10.63 25.53 -5.29
N ASP A 81 9.58 25.92 -5.98
CA ASP A 81 8.30 26.29 -5.38
C ASP A 81 7.32 25.12 -5.52
N PRO A 82 6.94 24.42 -4.43
CA PRO A 82 5.99 23.32 -4.51
C PRO A 82 4.61 23.73 -5.01
N PHE A 83 4.32 25.02 -5.07
CA PHE A 83 3.08 25.58 -5.62
C PHE A 83 3.22 26.18 -7.01
N ALA A 84 4.41 26.06 -7.62
CA ALA A 84 4.63 26.44 -9.01
C ALA A 84 3.85 25.51 -9.96
N ASP A 85 4.03 25.71 -11.28
CA ASP A 85 3.30 24.96 -12.30
C ASP A 85 3.41 23.44 -12.10
N THR A 86 2.29 22.83 -11.72
CA THR A 86 2.20 21.38 -11.49
C THR A 86 2.44 20.57 -12.76
N TRP A 87 2.26 21.15 -13.94
CA TRP A 87 2.51 20.49 -15.22
C TRP A 87 3.99 20.26 -15.49
N GLU A 88 4.86 21.02 -14.86
CA GLU A 88 6.31 20.84 -14.92
C GLU A 88 6.83 19.84 -13.87
N SER A 89 5.99 19.44 -12.91
CA SER A 89 6.34 18.49 -11.87
C SER A 89 6.09 17.06 -12.33
N ILE A 90 7.07 16.17 -12.12
CA ILE A 90 6.87 14.74 -12.35
C ILE A 90 5.95 14.18 -11.27
N SER A 91 4.91 13.42 -11.69
CA SER A 91 3.91 12.82 -10.81
C SER A 91 4.43 11.55 -10.15
N GLY A 92 4.17 11.39 -8.86
CA GLY A 92 4.57 10.24 -8.04
C GLY A 92 5.34 10.65 -6.80
N PHE A 93 5.37 9.79 -5.80
CA PHE A 93 6.10 10.03 -4.55
C PHE A 93 6.45 8.72 -3.83
N VAL A 94 7.23 8.84 -2.77
CA VAL A 94 7.61 7.71 -1.91
C VAL A 94 6.43 7.31 -1.05
N GLY A 95 5.95 6.06 -1.19
CA GLY A 95 4.81 5.53 -0.43
C GLY A 95 5.02 4.14 0.15
N LEU A 96 6.08 3.41 -0.26
CA LEU A 96 6.28 2.01 0.12
C LEU A 96 6.38 1.83 1.65
N GLN A 97 7.17 2.65 2.31
CA GLN A 97 7.40 2.53 3.76
C GLN A 97 6.21 3.03 4.59
N SER A 98 5.35 3.87 4.01
CA SER A 98 4.15 4.41 4.66
C SER A 98 2.96 3.46 4.60
N GLU A 99 2.98 2.45 3.72
CA GLU A 99 1.80 1.61 3.45
C GLU A 99 1.31 0.87 4.69
N VAL A 100 2.18 0.04 5.29
CA VAL A 100 1.80 -0.79 6.44
C VAL A 100 1.34 0.08 7.62
N PRO A 101 2.07 1.12 8.03
CA PRO A 101 1.61 2.00 9.11
C PRO A 101 0.29 2.72 8.80
N ALA A 102 0.10 3.22 7.59
CA ALA A 102 -1.13 3.90 7.21
C ALA A 102 -2.34 2.96 7.27
N MET A 103 -2.20 1.74 6.72
CA MET A 103 -3.28 0.77 6.73
C MET A 103 -3.57 0.25 8.13
N HIS A 104 -2.54 0.03 8.95
CA HIS A 104 -2.73 -0.37 10.36
C HIS A 104 -3.44 0.73 11.16
N THR A 105 -3.12 2.00 10.91
CA THR A 105 -3.83 3.13 11.54
C THR A 105 -5.33 3.07 11.25
N PHE A 106 -5.75 2.68 10.04
CA PHE A 106 -7.17 2.50 9.75
C PHE A 106 -7.79 1.31 10.50
N VAL A 107 -7.00 0.28 10.80
CA VAL A 107 -7.47 -0.84 11.64
C VAL A 107 -7.71 -0.37 13.05
N GLU A 108 -6.78 0.36 13.65
CA GLU A 108 -6.93 0.92 15.00
C GLU A 108 -8.07 1.93 15.11
N GLN A 109 -8.33 2.68 14.04
CA GLN A 109 -9.49 3.58 13.96
C GLN A 109 -10.83 2.85 13.77
N GLY A 110 -10.83 1.52 13.60
CA GLY A 110 -12.03 0.73 13.32
C GLY A 110 -12.63 0.96 11.92
N ARG A 111 -11.89 1.61 11.02
CA ARG A 111 -12.29 1.85 9.63
C ARG A 111 -12.04 0.65 8.72
N LEU A 112 -11.16 -0.25 9.11
CA LEU A 112 -10.79 -1.45 8.36
C LEU A 112 -10.63 -2.61 9.34
N SER A 113 -11.17 -3.78 9.03
CA SER A 113 -10.88 -4.97 9.84
C SER A 113 -9.49 -5.53 9.49
N LEU A 114 -8.77 -6.03 10.48
CA LEU A 114 -7.46 -6.66 10.29
C LEU A 114 -7.51 -7.81 9.26
N PRO A 115 -8.48 -8.74 9.31
CA PRO A 115 -8.58 -9.79 8.31
C PRO A 115 -8.82 -9.24 6.89
N ARG A 116 -9.63 -8.18 6.72
CA ARG A 116 -9.87 -7.56 5.41
C ARG A 116 -8.59 -6.94 4.86
N TRP A 117 -7.82 -6.23 5.70
CA TRP A 117 -6.53 -5.68 5.30
C TRP A 117 -5.57 -6.77 4.86
N VAL A 118 -5.37 -7.82 5.69
CA VAL A 118 -4.48 -8.95 5.35
C VAL A 118 -4.91 -9.61 4.04
N TYR A 119 -6.22 -9.80 3.82
CA TYR A 119 -6.72 -10.35 2.57
C TYR A 119 -6.34 -9.47 1.37
N MET A 120 -6.62 -8.18 1.42
CA MET A 120 -6.37 -7.24 0.31
C MET A 120 -4.87 -6.98 0.06
N HIS A 121 -4.05 -7.09 1.10
CA HIS A 121 -2.63 -6.77 1.03
C HIS A 121 -1.74 -7.99 0.73
N SER A 122 -2.15 -9.19 1.13
CA SER A 122 -1.32 -10.40 1.02
C SER A 122 -2.01 -11.51 0.24
N THR A 123 -3.15 -11.99 0.70
CA THR A 123 -3.79 -13.17 0.12
C THR A 123 -4.29 -12.91 -1.30
N ARG A 124 -5.04 -11.83 -1.50
CA ARG A 124 -5.63 -11.53 -2.79
C ARG A 124 -4.61 -11.18 -3.87
N PRO A 125 -3.59 -10.36 -3.63
CA PRO A 125 -2.50 -10.18 -4.59
C PRO A 125 -1.81 -11.48 -4.98
N ALA A 126 -1.51 -12.36 -4.01
CA ALA A 126 -0.92 -13.66 -4.30
C ALA A 126 -1.81 -14.54 -5.19
N GLN A 127 -3.13 -14.52 -4.99
CA GLN A 127 -4.08 -15.21 -5.85
C GLN A 127 -4.11 -14.63 -7.27
N LEU A 128 -4.16 -13.31 -7.41
CA LEU A 128 -4.20 -12.62 -8.69
C LEU A 128 -2.95 -12.88 -9.53
N TRP A 129 -1.80 -13.00 -8.90
CA TRP A 129 -0.50 -13.23 -9.55
C TRP A 129 -0.12 -14.70 -9.66
N GLY A 130 -0.98 -15.64 -9.24
CA GLY A 130 -0.71 -17.07 -9.30
C GLY A 130 0.39 -17.54 -8.35
N LEU A 131 0.59 -16.83 -7.23
CA LEU A 131 1.59 -17.15 -6.20
C LEU A 131 0.98 -17.84 -4.98
N TYR A 132 -0.34 -17.84 -4.86
CA TYR A 132 -1.04 -18.50 -3.76
C TYR A 132 -1.09 -20.03 -3.99
N PRO A 133 -0.89 -20.88 -2.96
CA PRO A 133 -0.71 -20.55 -1.54
C PRO A 133 0.76 -20.37 -1.12
N GLN A 134 1.75 -20.50 -2.01
CA GLN A 134 3.17 -20.36 -1.68
C GLN A 134 3.43 -19.02 -0.96
N LYS A 135 2.81 -17.95 -1.45
CA LYS A 135 2.76 -16.62 -0.85
C LYS A 135 1.33 -16.27 -0.43
N GLY A 136 1.17 -15.31 0.49
CA GLY A 136 -0.13 -14.83 0.93
C GLY A 136 -0.92 -15.80 1.83
N SER A 137 -0.25 -16.78 2.43
CA SER A 137 -0.81 -17.77 3.34
C SER A 137 0.19 -18.09 4.48
N LEU A 138 -0.35 -18.45 5.64
CA LEU A 138 0.41 -18.91 6.81
C LEU A 138 0.20 -20.42 7.08
N THR A 139 -0.27 -21.17 6.09
CA THR A 139 -0.48 -22.61 6.24
C THR A 139 0.82 -23.40 6.14
N THR A 140 0.87 -24.58 6.73
CA THR A 140 2.03 -25.45 6.64
C THR A 140 2.37 -25.79 5.19
N GLY A 141 3.63 -25.63 4.82
CA GLY A 141 4.13 -25.91 3.45
C GLY A 141 4.24 -24.67 2.56
N THR A 142 3.86 -23.50 3.06
CA THR A 142 4.07 -22.22 2.37
C THR A 142 5.37 -21.56 2.81
N ASP A 143 5.83 -20.55 2.09
CA ASP A 143 7.02 -19.80 2.46
C ASP A 143 6.78 -19.03 3.77
N ALA A 144 7.74 -19.04 4.65
CA ALA A 144 7.70 -18.27 5.88
C ALA A 144 8.10 -16.80 5.61
N ASP A 145 7.24 -16.10 4.88
CA ASP A 145 7.34 -14.67 4.61
C ASP A 145 6.37 -13.93 5.53
N LEU A 146 6.91 -13.19 6.50
CA LEU A 146 6.13 -12.58 7.57
C LEU A 146 6.47 -11.09 7.72
N THR A 147 5.46 -10.27 7.94
CA THR A 147 5.61 -8.92 8.44
C THR A 147 5.01 -8.87 9.84
N ILE A 148 5.82 -8.56 10.83
CA ILE A 148 5.41 -8.43 12.23
C ILE A 148 5.25 -6.94 12.54
N VAL A 149 4.05 -6.57 12.96
CA VAL A 149 3.69 -5.19 13.30
C VAL A 149 3.51 -5.09 14.82
N ASP A 150 4.15 -4.14 15.44
CA ASP A 150 3.81 -3.74 16.81
C ASP A 150 2.64 -2.74 16.74
N PRO A 151 1.43 -3.14 17.19
CA PRO A 151 0.24 -2.31 17.08
C PRO A 151 0.23 -1.12 18.06
N THR A 152 1.13 -1.11 19.05
CA THR A 152 1.12 -0.12 20.14
C THR A 152 2.00 1.09 19.88
N VAL A 153 2.86 1.01 18.87
CA VAL A 153 3.80 2.10 18.55
C VAL A 153 3.08 3.21 17.79
N GLU A 154 3.12 4.41 18.36
CA GLU A 154 2.70 5.64 17.68
C GLU A 154 3.93 6.45 17.28
N PHE A 155 3.95 6.93 16.05
CA PHE A 155 5.06 7.76 15.56
C PHE A 155 4.60 8.74 14.48
N GLU A 156 5.40 9.77 14.29
CA GLU A 156 5.26 10.69 13.17
C GLU A 156 6.30 10.32 12.13
N GLN A 157 5.85 10.07 10.90
CA GLN A 157 6.78 9.75 9.82
C GLN A 157 7.54 10.98 9.39
N THR A 158 8.85 10.89 9.36
CA THR A 158 9.69 11.95 8.81
C THR A 158 10.36 11.51 7.51
N ALA A 159 10.64 12.47 6.63
CA ALA A 159 11.36 12.21 5.39
C ALA A 159 12.76 11.61 5.63
N ALA A 160 13.37 11.92 6.80
CA ALA A 160 14.69 11.43 7.17
C ALA A 160 14.70 9.92 7.51
N ASP A 161 13.56 9.34 7.89
CA ASP A 161 13.45 7.94 8.29
C ASP A 161 13.24 6.99 7.09
N LEU A 162 13.11 7.54 5.88
CA LEU A 162 12.84 6.75 4.69
C LEU A 162 14.11 6.10 4.13
N TYR A 163 14.02 4.81 3.82
CA TYR A 163 15.10 4.06 3.15
C TYR A 163 15.20 4.35 1.64
N SER A 164 14.22 5.02 1.07
CA SER A 164 14.24 5.42 -0.33
C SER A 164 15.32 6.47 -0.60
N LYS A 165 15.92 6.45 -1.78
CA LYS A 165 16.87 7.49 -2.23
C LYS A 165 16.20 8.85 -2.35
N SER A 166 14.93 8.88 -2.75
CA SER A 166 14.08 10.07 -2.63
C SER A 166 13.34 10.06 -1.32
N THR A 167 13.18 11.23 -0.73
CA THR A 167 12.44 11.42 0.53
C THR A 167 11.19 12.29 0.34
N VAL A 168 10.83 12.60 -0.92
CA VAL A 168 9.65 13.41 -1.22
C VAL A 168 8.39 12.57 -1.09
N THR A 169 7.60 12.88 -0.08
CA THR A 169 6.35 12.19 0.23
C THR A 169 5.36 13.11 0.93
N PRO A 170 4.07 13.07 0.59
CA PRO A 170 3.04 13.79 1.34
C PRO A 170 2.80 13.21 2.74
N PHE A 171 3.28 11.99 3.01
CA PHE A 171 3.19 11.38 4.33
C PHE A 171 4.18 11.96 5.35
N ASN A 172 5.09 12.85 4.95
CA ASN A 172 5.96 13.55 5.90
C ASN A 172 5.14 14.41 6.87
N GLY A 173 5.32 14.19 8.17
CA GLY A 173 4.55 14.81 9.24
C GLY A 173 3.23 14.11 9.58
N GLU A 174 2.86 13.05 8.88
CA GLU A 174 1.67 12.26 9.22
C GLU A 174 1.93 11.34 10.42
N ARG A 175 0.92 11.16 11.26
CA ARG A 175 0.99 10.31 12.45
C ARG A 175 0.35 8.97 12.18
N PHE A 176 1.08 7.92 12.52
CA PHE A 176 0.66 6.54 12.38
C PHE A 176 0.63 5.80 13.70
N THR A 177 -0.25 4.80 13.76
CA THR A 177 -0.29 3.78 14.81
C THR A 177 0.03 2.43 14.20
N GLY A 178 0.99 1.72 14.80
CA GLY A 178 1.53 0.45 14.30
C GLY A 178 2.80 0.63 13.47
N ALA A 179 3.86 -0.01 13.93
CA ALA A 179 5.15 0.00 13.25
C ALA A 179 5.60 -1.43 12.90
N VAL A 180 6.24 -1.60 11.75
CA VAL A 180 6.90 -2.87 11.41
C VAL A 180 8.09 -3.07 12.34
N SER A 181 8.04 -4.07 13.21
CA SER A 181 9.14 -4.44 14.11
C SER A 181 10.07 -5.45 13.48
N MET A 182 9.56 -6.35 12.64
CA MET A 182 10.37 -7.39 11.99
C MET A 182 9.80 -7.77 10.63
N THR A 183 10.68 -8.11 9.69
CA THR A 183 10.31 -8.77 8.42
C THR A 183 11.12 -10.04 8.26
N VAL A 184 10.44 -11.13 7.95
CA VAL A 184 11.02 -12.45 7.69
C VAL A 184 10.76 -12.81 6.24
N VAL A 185 11.77 -13.31 5.55
CA VAL A 185 11.65 -13.83 4.18
C VAL A 185 12.23 -15.23 4.14
N ARG A 186 11.42 -16.21 3.73
CA ARG A 186 11.78 -17.63 3.72
C ARG A 186 12.39 -18.11 5.04
N GLY A 187 11.80 -17.67 6.16
CA GLY A 187 12.23 -18.03 7.51
C GLY A 187 13.50 -17.30 8.02
N VAL A 188 14.04 -16.36 7.26
CA VAL A 188 15.20 -15.56 7.66
C VAL A 188 14.79 -14.15 7.98
N VAL A 189 15.18 -13.60 9.13
CA VAL A 189 14.97 -12.21 9.49
C VAL A 189 15.79 -11.34 8.55
N VAL A 190 15.11 -10.44 7.82
CA VAL A 190 15.73 -9.51 6.86
C VAL A 190 15.67 -8.06 7.31
N TYR A 191 14.79 -7.75 8.25
CA TYR A 191 14.65 -6.46 8.90
C TYR A 191 14.22 -6.67 10.35
N GLU A 192 14.81 -5.93 11.27
CA GLU A 192 14.49 -5.94 12.69
C GLU A 192 14.92 -4.62 13.33
N ASP A 193 14.07 -4.04 14.17
CA ASP A 193 14.36 -2.86 14.99
C ASP A 193 15.01 -1.69 14.23
N GLY A 194 14.46 -1.36 13.07
CA GLY A 194 14.95 -0.23 12.26
C GLY A 194 16.19 -0.54 11.43
N ALA A 195 16.62 -1.80 11.33
CA ALA A 195 17.81 -2.16 10.58
C ALA A 195 17.57 -3.28 9.55
N VAL A 196 18.06 -3.09 8.33
CA VAL A 196 18.09 -4.15 7.30
C VAL A 196 19.20 -5.14 7.66
N GLN A 197 18.84 -6.41 7.83
CA GLN A 197 19.70 -7.51 8.25
C GLN A 197 20.16 -8.37 7.07
N SER A 198 19.50 -8.28 5.92
CA SER A 198 19.76 -9.15 4.79
C SER A 198 21.07 -8.79 4.06
N ARG A 199 21.79 -9.83 3.57
CA ARG A 199 22.92 -9.63 2.68
C ARG A 199 22.46 -9.28 1.26
N SER A 200 23.31 -8.60 0.51
CA SER A 200 23.08 -8.38 -0.93
C SER A 200 22.89 -9.71 -1.67
N GLY A 201 21.94 -9.76 -2.61
CA GLY A 201 21.63 -10.95 -3.40
C GLY A 201 20.81 -12.02 -2.66
N PHE A 202 20.20 -11.70 -1.52
CA PHE A 202 19.35 -12.64 -0.77
C PHE A 202 18.01 -12.93 -1.47
N GLY A 203 17.51 -11.97 -2.27
CA GLY A 203 16.24 -12.12 -2.99
C GLY A 203 16.27 -13.27 -4.00
N GLU A 204 15.15 -13.94 -4.16
CA GLU A 204 14.95 -15.00 -5.16
C GLU A 204 13.71 -14.67 -6.00
N ARG A 205 13.77 -15.04 -7.28
CA ARG A 205 12.59 -14.94 -8.15
C ARG A 205 11.60 -16.03 -7.79
N VAL A 206 10.34 -15.65 -7.66
CA VAL A 206 9.22 -16.59 -7.49
C VAL A 206 8.55 -16.78 -8.85
N GLU A 207 8.35 -18.03 -9.27
CA GLU A 207 7.63 -18.36 -10.49
C GLU A 207 6.12 -18.37 -10.21
N SER A 208 5.35 -17.68 -11.05
CA SER A 208 3.90 -17.72 -10.97
C SER A 208 3.38 -19.05 -11.53
N GLY A 209 2.46 -19.68 -10.82
CA GLY A 209 1.63 -20.77 -11.33
C GLY A 209 0.51 -20.26 -12.25
N PRO A 210 -0.41 -21.14 -12.67
CA PRO A 210 -1.59 -20.72 -13.41
C PRO A 210 -2.38 -19.71 -12.57
N THR A 211 -2.73 -18.57 -13.19
CA THR A 211 -3.55 -17.57 -12.55
C THR A 211 -4.92 -18.15 -12.21
N VAL A 212 -5.35 -17.94 -10.98
CA VAL A 212 -6.69 -18.34 -10.55
C VAL A 212 -7.69 -17.40 -11.21
N ASP A 213 -8.80 -17.98 -11.75
CA ASP A 213 -9.92 -17.18 -12.22
C ASP A 213 -10.38 -16.23 -11.11
N VAL A 214 -10.28 -14.93 -11.35
CA VAL A 214 -10.64 -13.90 -10.36
C VAL A 214 -12.14 -13.92 -10.01
N ASN A 215 -12.98 -14.52 -10.86
CA ASN A 215 -14.40 -14.77 -10.62
C ASN A 215 -14.65 -16.17 -10.02
N GLY A 216 -13.64 -17.03 -10.03
CA GLY A 216 -13.73 -18.42 -9.58
C GLY A 216 -13.49 -18.58 -8.10
N LYS A 217 -14.55 -18.72 -7.35
CA LYS A 217 -14.74 -19.60 -6.21
C LYS A 217 -13.70 -19.58 -5.06
N TYR A 218 -12.97 -18.52 -4.84
CA TYR A 218 -12.56 -18.25 -3.47
C TYR A 218 -13.77 -17.64 -2.80
N ALA A 219 -14.37 -18.41 -1.88
CA ALA A 219 -15.51 -17.98 -1.10
C ALA A 219 -15.29 -16.54 -0.66
N ALA A 220 -16.30 -15.71 -0.84
CA ALA A 220 -16.33 -14.37 -0.27
C ALA A 220 -15.79 -14.47 1.15
N PHE A 221 -14.81 -13.62 1.48
CA PHE A 221 -14.29 -13.53 2.84
C PHE A 221 -15.49 -13.36 3.78
N ASP A 222 -15.81 -14.38 4.57
CA ASP A 222 -16.87 -14.30 5.58
C ASP A 222 -16.26 -13.62 6.81
N GLU A 223 -16.62 -12.36 7.03
CA GLU A 223 -16.19 -11.59 8.21
C GLU A 223 -16.60 -12.21 9.55
N ARG A 224 -17.33 -13.35 9.52
CA ARG A 224 -17.86 -14.04 10.69
C ARG A 224 -17.08 -15.30 11.10
N SER A 225 -15.94 -15.60 10.45
CA SER A 225 -15.10 -16.75 10.80
C SER A 225 -13.83 -16.36 11.57
#